data_e8bdf0cb04949be8a12a69d984c0cda0
#
_entry.id   e8bdf0cb04949be8a12a69d984c0cda0
#
_cell.length_a   1.000
_cell.length_b   1.000
_cell.length_c   1.000
_cell.angle_alpha   90.00
_cell.angle_beta   90.00
_cell.angle_gamma   90.00
#
_symmetry.space_group_name_H-M   'P 1'
#
loop_
_entity.id
_entity.type
_entity.pdbx_description
1 polymer ?
#
loop_
_entity_poly.entity_id
_entity_poly.type
_entity_poly.pdbx_seq_one_letter_code
_entity_poly.pdbx_strand_id
1 'polypeptide(L)'
;MTPDQTTAEKVEQAVYFVSKPGKTKLLIHLLNTMPMESVLVFSRTKHGANKIVKLLDRAGIAAEAIHSNKSQTARQRALGNFKSGETKVLVATDIAARGIDVEELSHVVNYDLPNISETYVHRIGRTGRAGASGIALSFCDEEEKAYLRDIEKLIKQKIKTISEHPFLNYKPEVAAKDAAVPYGLRKKSRPANSGGGGSRPKRRRPSGRKSPK
;
A
#
# COMPACT_ATOMS: atom_id res chain seq x y z
N MET A 1 -28.48 -14.49 -15.09
CA MET A 1 -27.24 -13.73 -14.76
C MET A 1 -26.84 -14.09 -13.33
N THR A 2 -25.58 -14.35 -13.09
CA THR A 2 -25.08 -14.55 -11.72
C THR A 2 -24.94 -13.19 -11.02
N PRO A 3 -25.00 -13.12 -9.66
CA PRO A 3 -24.81 -11.85 -8.93
C PRO A 3 -23.53 -11.08 -9.30
N ASP A 4 -22.48 -11.83 -9.65
CA ASP A 4 -21.18 -11.27 -10.05
C ASP A 4 -21.25 -10.53 -11.39
N GLN A 5 -22.04 -10.99 -12.34
CA GLN A 5 -22.23 -10.32 -13.62
C GLN A 5 -23.00 -9.00 -13.47
N THR A 6 -24.06 -8.98 -12.66
CA THR A 6 -24.86 -7.77 -12.42
C THR A 6 -24.06 -6.65 -11.74
N THR A 7 -23.10 -6.98 -10.89
CA THR A 7 -22.22 -6.00 -10.26
C THR A 7 -21.21 -5.43 -11.27
N ALA A 8 -20.61 -6.30 -12.09
CA ALA A 8 -19.62 -5.87 -13.09
C ALA A 8 -20.22 -4.98 -14.18
N GLU A 9 -21.51 -5.18 -14.55
CA GLU A 9 -22.22 -4.39 -15.56
C GLU A 9 -22.54 -2.95 -15.10
N LYS A 10 -22.66 -2.73 -13.78
CA LYS A 10 -23.04 -1.43 -13.20
C LYS A 10 -21.85 -0.51 -12.93
N VAL A 11 -20.63 -1.03 -13.03
CA VAL A 11 -19.39 -0.30 -12.70
C VAL A 11 -18.63 -0.02 -13.98
N GLU A 12 -18.26 1.23 -14.21
CA GLU A 12 -17.35 1.59 -15.29
C GLU A 12 -15.95 1.06 -14.97
N GLN A 13 -15.41 0.22 -15.86
CA GLN A 13 -14.15 -0.49 -15.60
C GLN A 13 -13.09 -0.10 -16.62
N ALA A 14 -11.88 0.16 -16.14
CA ALA A 14 -10.71 0.39 -16.98
C ALA A 14 -9.47 -0.32 -16.43
N VAL A 15 -8.60 -0.79 -17.35
CA VAL A 15 -7.32 -1.38 -17.02
C VAL A 15 -6.18 -0.59 -17.65
N TYR A 16 -5.17 -0.31 -16.83
CA TYR A 16 -3.92 0.36 -17.20
C TYR A 16 -2.78 -0.66 -17.18
N PHE A 17 -2.14 -0.88 -18.31
CA PHE A 17 -0.92 -1.68 -18.34
C PHE A 17 0.27 -0.83 -17.87
N VAL A 18 0.92 -1.25 -16.81
CA VAL A 18 2.00 -0.49 -16.19
C VAL A 18 3.01 -1.40 -15.53
N SER A 19 4.29 -1.09 -15.65
CA SER A 19 5.33 -1.85 -14.96
C SER A 19 5.17 -1.73 -13.42
N LYS A 20 5.51 -2.77 -12.70
CA LYS A 20 5.42 -2.82 -11.23
C LYS A 20 6.00 -1.58 -10.52
N PRO A 21 7.19 -1.06 -10.89
CA PRO A 21 7.72 0.18 -10.30
C PRO A 21 6.94 1.44 -10.71
N GLY A 22 6.20 1.41 -11.80
CA GLY A 22 5.40 2.53 -12.30
C GLY A 22 4.04 2.68 -11.61
N LYS A 23 3.51 1.62 -10.99
CA LYS A 23 2.15 1.61 -10.41
C LYS A 23 1.89 2.77 -9.45
N THR A 24 2.83 3.08 -8.54
CA THR A 24 2.61 4.19 -7.58
C THR A 24 2.62 5.55 -8.28
N LYS A 25 3.48 5.75 -9.29
CA LYS A 25 3.50 7.00 -10.04
C LYS A 25 2.22 7.20 -10.83
N LEU A 26 1.71 6.12 -11.44
CA LEU A 26 0.41 6.13 -12.10
C LEU A 26 -0.71 6.47 -11.10
N LEU A 27 -0.72 5.85 -9.91
CA LEU A 27 -1.73 6.15 -8.89
C LEU A 27 -1.72 7.63 -8.50
N ILE A 28 -0.54 8.20 -8.21
CA ILE A 28 -0.38 9.62 -7.88
C ILE A 28 -0.87 10.51 -9.02
N HIS A 29 -0.53 10.17 -10.27
CA HIS A 29 -0.97 10.90 -11.44
C HIS A 29 -2.50 10.91 -11.56
N LEU A 30 -3.15 9.77 -11.46
CA LEU A 30 -4.61 9.65 -11.54
C LEU A 30 -5.31 10.40 -10.40
N LEU A 31 -4.79 10.32 -9.17
CA LEU A 31 -5.33 11.04 -8.00
C LEU A 31 -5.23 12.57 -8.14
N ASN A 32 -4.27 13.06 -8.94
CA ASN A 32 -4.09 14.50 -9.19
C ASN A 32 -4.83 15.00 -10.44
N THR A 33 -5.14 14.12 -11.40
CA THR A 33 -5.70 14.53 -12.71
C THR A 33 -7.18 14.18 -12.87
N MET A 34 -7.69 13.23 -12.07
CA MET A 34 -9.09 12.83 -12.13
C MET A 34 -9.88 13.38 -10.92
N PRO A 35 -11.15 13.73 -11.10
CA PRO A 35 -12.02 14.17 -9.99
C PRO A 35 -12.43 12.96 -9.14
N MET A 36 -11.55 12.52 -8.25
CA MET A 36 -11.78 11.42 -7.33
C MET A 36 -12.06 11.98 -5.93
N GLU A 37 -13.19 11.64 -5.32
CA GLU A 37 -13.57 12.13 -3.98
C GLU A 37 -13.19 11.14 -2.89
N SER A 38 -13.64 9.89 -3.02
CA SER A 38 -13.38 8.79 -2.09
C SER A 38 -12.81 7.59 -2.85
N VAL A 39 -11.58 7.20 -2.52
CA VAL A 39 -10.84 6.19 -3.28
C VAL A 39 -10.41 5.04 -2.38
N LEU A 40 -10.89 3.84 -2.67
CA LEU A 40 -10.43 2.62 -2.03
C LEU A 40 -9.40 1.92 -2.92
N VAL A 41 -8.17 1.84 -2.44
CA VAL A 41 -7.05 1.20 -3.15
C VAL A 41 -6.79 -0.19 -2.57
N PHE A 42 -6.84 -1.21 -3.41
CA PHE A 42 -6.55 -2.58 -3.02
C PHE A 42 -5.10 -2.95 -3.29
N SER A 43 -4.39 -3.35 -2.24
CA SER A 43 -3.05 -3.93 -2.34
C SER A 43 -3.06 -5.37 -1.87
N ARG A 44 -2.30 -6.23 -2.56
CA ARG A 44 -2.21 -7.67 -2.26
C ARG A 44 -1.62 -7.94 -0.88
N THR A 45 -0.72 -7.07 -0.40
CA THR A 45 0.02 -7.28 0.85
C THR A 45 -0.06 -6.10 1.82
N LYS A 46 0.00 -6.41 3.13
CA LYS A 46 0.08 -5.39 4.19
C LYS A 46 1.30 -4.46 4.05
N HIS A 47 2.43 -5.00 3.61
CA HIS A 47 3.66 -4.22 3.38
C HIS A 47 3.50 -3.32 2.15
N GLY A 48 2.85 -3.81 1.08
CA GLY A 48 2.46 -3.02 -0.07
C GLY A 48 1.56 -1.85 0.31
N ALA A 49 0.52 -2.11 1.10
CA ALA A 49 -0.39 -1.08 1.58
C ALA A 49 0.33 0.04 2.35
N ASN A 50 1.20 -0.30 3.31
CA ASN A 50 1.99 0.70 4.03
C ASN A 50 2.95 1.47 3.13
N LYS A 51 3.57 0.79 2.14
CA LYS A 51 4.48 1.43 1.17
C LYS A 51 3.72 2.43 0.30
N ILE A 52 2.54 2.07 -0.19
CA ILE A 52 1.69 2.96 -0.99
C ILE A 52 1.34 4.20 -0.19
N VAL A 53 0.80 4.07 1.03
CA VAL A 53 0.46 5.20 1.90
C VAL A 53 1.66 6.12 2.11
N LYS A 54 2.84 5.57 2.45
CA LYS A 54 4.06 6.38 2.63
C LYS A 54 4.46 7.16 1.38
N LEU A 55 4.22 6.62 0.18
CA LEU A 55 4.54 7.28 -1.08
C LEU A 55 3.50 8.33 -1.46
N LEU A 56 2.22 8.10 -1.15
CA LEU A 56 1.15 9.08 -1.30
C LEU A 56 1.34 10.27 -0.38
N ASP A 57 1.66 10.02 0.89
CA ASP A 57 1.97 11.06 1.90
C ASP A 57 3.13 11.95 1.45
N ARG A 58 4.22 11.37 0.92
CA ARG A 58 5.33 12.13 0.33
C ARG A 58 4.95 12.98 -0.87
N ALA A 59 3.87 12.62 -1.56
CA ALA A 59 3.31 13.38 -2.67
C ALA A 59 2.24 14.39 -2.22
N GLY A 60 2.05 14.56 -0.92
CA GLY A 60 1.05 15.48 -0.34
C GLY A 60 -0.39 14.97 -0.42
N ILE A 61 -0.59 13.67 -0.65
CA ILE A 61 -1.93 13.06 -0.74
C ILE A 61 -2.23 12.33 0.57
N ALA A 62 -3.24 12.80 1.30
CA ALA A 62 -3.69 12.18 2.54
C ALA A 62 -4.22 10.77 2.27
N ALA A 63 -3.57 9.78 2.88
CA ALA A 63 -3.91 8.37 2.72
C ALA A 63 -3.69 7.58 4.01
N GLU A 64 -4.56 6.62 4.29
CA GLU A 64 -4.42 5.72 5.42
C GLU A 64 -4.48 4.24 4.99
N ALA A 65 -3.86 3.34 5.79
CA ALA A 65 -3.84 1.91 5.48
C ALA A 65 -4.67 1.10 6.48
N ILE A 66 -5.45 0.14 5.96
CA ILE A 66 -6.16 -0.87 6.75
C ILE A 66 -5.69 -2.27 6.35
N HIS A 67 -5.12 -3.01 7.30
CA HIS A 67 -4.70 -4.40 7.13
C HIS A 67 -4.59 -5.13 8.48
N SER A 68 -4.39 -6.43 8.47
CA SER A 68 -4.38 -7.29 9.67
C SER A 68 -3.40 -6.89 10.77
N ASN A 69 -2.30 -6.22 10.42
CA ASN A 69 -1.29 -5.76 11.39
C ASN A 69 -1.61 -4.39 12.03
N LYS A 70 -2.73 -3.76 11.68
CA LYS A 70 -3.20 -2.54 12.37
C LYS A 70 -4.05 -2.94 13.58
N SER A 71 -3.89 -2.22 14.70
CA SER A 71 -4.78 -2.38 15.84
C SER A 71 -6.23 -2.01 15.48
N GLN A 72 -7.19 -2.54 16.22
CA GLN A 72 -8.60 -2.21 15.96
C GLN A 72 -8.87 -0.71 16.08
N THR A 73 -8.27 -0.05 17.06
CA THR A 73 -8.38 1.42 17.22
C THR A 73 -7.83 2.16 15.99
N ALA A 74 -6.64 1.75 15.48
CA ALA A 74 -6.07 2.38 14.28
C ALA A 74 -6.95 2.14 13.04
N ARG A 75 -7.57 0.96 12.92
CA ARG A 75 -8.50 0.66 11.82
C ARG A 75 -9.78 1.50 11.90
N GLN A 76 -10.35 1.66 13.10
CA GLN A 76 -11.54 2.49 13.32
C GLN A 76 -11.25 3.96 13.02
N ARG A 77 -10.09 4.48 13.47
CA ARG A 77 -9.66 5.85 13.15
C ARG A 77 -9.53 6.06 11.65
N ALA A 78 -8.77 5.20 10.95
CA ALA A 78 -8.58 5.29 9.50
C ALA A 78 -9.92 5.26 8.74
N LEU A 79 -10.84 4.41 9.19
CA LEU A 79 -12.19 4.34 8.60
C LEU A 79 -13.01 5.60 8.89
N GLY A 80 -12.92 6.15 10.11
CA GLY A 80 -13.58 7.39 10.51
C GLY A 80 -13.11 8.57 9.67
N ASN A 81 -11.78 8.77 9.56
CA ASN A 81 -11.15 9.82 8.75
C ASN A 81 -11.53 9.71 7.26
N PHE A 82 -11.62 8.48 6.76
CA PHE A 82 -12.04 8.25 5.37
C PHE A 82 -13.53 8.58 5.15
N LYS A 83 -14.39 8.16 6.06
CA LYS A 83 -15.85 8.46 6.00
C LYS A 83 -16.15 9.95 6.17
N SER A 84 -15.37 10.67 6.99
CA SER A 84 -15.52 12.12 7.17
C SER A 84 -14.92 12.95 6.02
N GLY A 85 -14.20 12.33 5.09
CA GLY A 85 -13.50 13.03 4.01
C GLY A 85 -12.17 13.68 4.43
N GLU A 86 -11.74 13.52 5.70
CA GLU A 86 -10.42 13.97 6.16
C GLU A 86 -9.28 13.24 5.43
N THR A 87 -9.50 11.97 5.11
CA THR A 87 -8.60 11.15 4.28
C THR A 87 -9.28 10.78 2.97
N LYS A 88 -8.73 11.21 1.85
CA LYS A 88 -9.26 10.93 0.51
C LYS A 88 -9.04 9.49 0.05
N VAL A 89 -7.93 8.87 0.48
CA VAL A 89 -7.49 7.55 -0.02
C VAL A 89 -7.36 6.56 1.12
N LEU A 90 -8.10 5.45 1.03
CA LEU A 90 -7.97 4.31 1.93
C LEU A 90 -7.28 3.15 1.20
N VAL A 91 -6.13 2.69 1.70
CA VAL A 91 -5.42 1.55 1.13
C VAL A 91 -5.68 0.30 1.97
N ALA A 92 -6.30 -0.71 1.38
CA ALA A 92 -6.71 -1.92 2.10
C ALA A 92 -6.16 -3.20 1.48
N THR A 93 -6.04 -4.25 2.31
CA THR A 93 -5.92 -5.64 1.84
C THR A 93 -7.29 -6.30 1.82
N ASP A 94 -7.48 -7.33 1.00
CA ASP A 94 -8.79 -8.01 0.85
C ASP A 94 -9.38 -8.48 2.19
N ILE A 95 -8.53 -9.09 3.04
CA ILE A 95 -8.97 -9.58 4.36
C ILE A 95 -9.48 -8.43 5.24
N ALA A 96 -8.82 -7.29 5.20
CA ALA A 96 -9.19 -6.14 6.00
C ALA A 96 -10.37 -5.36 5.43
N ALA A 97 -10.56 -5.41 4.13
CA ALA A 97 -11.69 -4.79 3.43
C ALA A 97 -13.01 -5.57 3.61
N ARG A 98 -12.93 -6.87 3.96
CA ARG A 98 -14.12 -7.63 4.37
C ARG A 98 -14.59 -7.13 5.74
N GLY A 99 -15.85 -6.69 5.81
CA GLY A 99 -16.45 -6.15 7.04
C GLY A 99 -16.13 -4.67 7.30
N ILE A 100 -15.53 -3.97 6.32
CA ILE A 100 -15.54 -2.52 6.35
C ILE A 100 -16.87 -2.07 5.72
N ASP A 101 -17.64 -1.31 6.50
CA ASP A 101 -18.83 -0.61 6.04
C ASP A 101 -18.40 0.66 5.28
N VAL A 102 -17.91 0.44 4.06
CA VAL A 102 -17.54 1.48 3.10
C VAL A 102 -18.12 1.09 1.75
N GLU A 103 -19.17 1.78 1.38
CA GLU A 103 -19.93 1.60 0.15
C GLU A 103 -20.11 2.97 -0.52
N GLU A 104 -20.63 2.98 -1.74
CA GLU A 104 -20.91 4.19 -2.50
C GLU A 104 -19.66 5.05 -2.79
N LEU A 105 -18.51 4.39 -2.91
CA LEU A 105 -17.27 5.07 -3.22
C LEU A 105 -17.29 5.63 -4.65
N SER A 106 -16.65 6.77 -4.84
CA SER A 106 -16.47 7.33 -6.18
C SER A 106 -15.58 6.42 -7.03
N HIS A 107 -14.50 5.87 -6.44
CA HIS A 107 -13.53 5.07 -7.16
C HIS A 107 -13.01 3.87 -6.34
N VAL A 108 -12.83 2.77 -7.03
CA VAL A 108 -12.03 1.63 -6.57
C VAL A 108 -10.80 1.48 -7.45
N VAL A 109 -9.63 1.35 -6.86
CA VAL A 109 -8.38 1.10 -7.58
C VAL A 109 -7.80 -0.26 -7.18
N ASN A 110 -7.75 -1.20 -8.10
CA ASN A 110 -7.01 -2.44 -7.95
C ASN A 110 -5.53 -2.17 -8.27
N TYR A 111 -4.76 -1.72 -7.27
CA TYR A 111 -3.32 -1.49 -7.42
C TYR A 111 -2.57 -2.79 -7.75
N ASP A 112 -2.99 -3.89 -7.13
CA ASP A 112 -2.61 -5.25 -7.49
C ASP A 112 -3.88 -6.02 -7.87
N LEU A 113 -3.89 -6.68 -9.03
CA LEU A 113 -4.99 -7.57 -9.41
C LEU A 113 -5.05 -8.77 -8.46
N PRO A 114 -6.25 -9.19 -8.03
CA PRO A 114 -6.39 -10.39 -7.23
C PRO A 114 -6.10 -11.64 -8.06
N ASN A 115 -5.55 -12.66 -7.42
CA ASN A 115 -5.32 -13.97 -8.03
C ASN A 115 -6.60 -14.84 -8.08
N ILE A 116 -7.65 -14.43 -7.36
CA ILE A 116 -8.97 -15.06 -7.34
C ILE A 116 -9.96 -14.11 -7.99
N SER A 117 -10.55 -14.51 -9.10
CA SER A 117 -11.39 -13.64 -9.94
C SER A 117 -12.63 -13.11 -9.22
N GLU A 118 -13.25 -13.91 -8.34
CA GLU A 118 -14.40 -13.50 -7.53
C GLU A 118 -14.07 -12.35 -6.58
N THR A 119 -12.82 -12.30 -6.11
CA THR A 119 -12.34 -11.18 -5.27
C THR A 119 -12.38 -9.85 -6.03
N TYR A 120 -12.12 -9.87 -7.34
CA TYR A 120 -12.25 -8.67 -8.17
C TYR A 120 -13.66 -8.09 -8.12
N VAL A 121 -14.67 -8.92 -8.29
CA VAL A 121 -16.08 -8.51 -8.26
C VAL A 121 -16.47 -7.95 -6.89
N HIS A 122 -16.02 -8.58 -5.80
CA HIS A 122 -16.22 -8.09 -4.45
C HIS A 122 -15.54 -6.73 -4.20
N ARG A 123 -14.39 -6.47 -4.82
CA ARG A 123 -13.69 -5.19 -4.72
C ARG A 123 -14.44 -4.09 -5.46
N ILE A 124 -14.79 -4.31 -6.73
CA ILE A 124 -15.49 -3.29 -7.53
C ILE A 124 -16.91 -3.05 -7.01
N GLY A 125 -17.53 -4.03 -6.36
CA GLY A 125 -18.83 -3.87 -5.69
C GLY A 125 -18.83 -2.94 -4.47
N ARG A 126 -17.71 -2.26 -4.15
CA ARG A 126 -17.64 -1.16 -3.17
C ARG A 126 -17.98 0.19 -3.80
N THR A 127 -18.12 0.27 -5.11
CA THR A 127 -18.57 1.43 -5.86
C THR A 127 -19.81 1.08 -6.70
N GLY A 128 -20.48 2.06 -7.31
CA GLY A 128 -21.61 1.82 -8.21
C GLY A 128 -22.88 1.31 -7.55
N ARG A 129 -23.18 1.72 -6.32
CA ARG A 129 -24.42 1.40 -5.62
C ARG A 129 -25.40 2.58 -5.64
N ALA A 130 -26.67 2.32 -5.30
CA ALA A 130 -27.74 3.32 -5.18
C ALA A 130 -28.00 4.17 -6.45
N GLY A 131 -27.68 3.65 -7.64
CA GLY A 131 -27.94 4.35 -8.91
C GLY A 131 -26.85 5.31 -9.36
N ALA A 132 -25.77 5.47 -8.58
CA ALA A 132 -24.58 6.20 -9.01
C ALA A 132 -23.65 5.30 -9.85
N SER A 133 -23.08 5.84 -10.92
CA SER A 133 -22.06 5.15 -11.70
C SER A 133 -20.75 5.11 -10.92
N GLY A 134 -20.30 3.92 -10.53
CA GLY A 134 -19.01 3.73 -9.89
C GLY A 134 -17.89 3.48 -10.89
N ILE A 135 -16.67 3.87 -10.55
CA ILE A 135 -15.51 3.69 -11.43
C ILE A 135 -14.52 2.73 -10.76
N ALA A 136 -14.09 1.71 -11.50
CA ALA A 136 -13.07 0.76 -11.08
C ALA A 136 -11.87 0.81 -12.01
N LEU A 137 -10.72 1.22 -11.49
CA LEU A 137 -9.46 1.28 -12.21
C LEU A 137 -8.56 0.13 -11.77
N SER A 138 -7.96 -0.57 -12.71
CA SER A 138 -7.09 -1.70 -12.43
C SER A 138 -5.71 -1.49 -13.04
N PHE A 139 -4.66 -1.73 -12.25
CA PHE A 139 -3.29 -1.74 -12.76
C PHE A 139 -2.86 -3.18 -13.02
N CYS A 140 -2.32 -3.40 -14.20
CA CYS A 140 -1.89 -4.73 -14.64
C CYS A 140 -0.43 -4.66 -15.07
N ASP A 141 0.44 -5.34 -14.33
CA ASP A 141 1.81 -5.57 -14.77
C ASP A 141 1.91 -6.88 -15.56
N GLU A 142 3.12 -7.19 -16.04
CA GLU A 142 3.34 -8.36 -16.89
C GLU A 142 2.98 -9.67 -16.21
N GLU A 143 3.26 -9.77 -14.89
CA GLU A 143 2.98 -10.97 -14.08
C GLU A 143 1.46 -11.17 -13.84
N GLU A 144 0.69 -10.10 -13.92
CA GLU A 144 -0.75 -10.08 -13.61
C GLU A 144 -1.66 -10.30 -14.84
N LYS A 145 -1.10 -10.38 -16.04
CA LYS A 145 -1.90 -10.59 -17.28
C LYS A 145 -2.73 -11.87 -17.26
N ALA A 146 -2.25 -12.92 -16.57
CA ALA A 146 -3.03 -14.15 -16.40
C ALA A 146 -4.28 -13.90 -15.55
N TYR A 147 -4.13 -13.18 -14.43
CA TYR A 147 -5.25 -12.82 -13.54
C TYR A 147 -6.29 -11.96 -14.28
N LEU A 148 -5.84 -11.00 -15.08
CA LEU A 148 -6.75 -10.18 -15.89
C LEU A 148 -7.62 -11.04 -16.83
N ARG A 149 -7.01 -12.01 -17.52
CA ARG A 149 -7.75 -12.93 -18.40
C ARG A 149 -8.79 -13.75 -17.67
N ASP A 150 -8.45 -14.25 -16.47
CA ASP A 150 -9.37 -15.04 -15.66
C ASP A 150 -10.52 -14.18 -15.12
N ILE A 151 -10.25 -12.93 -14.73
CA ILE A 151 -11.27 -11.96 -14.33
C ILE A 151 -12.22 -11.67 -15.51
N GLU A 152 -11.71 -11.32 -16.68
CA GLU A 152 -12.52 -11.07 -17.88
C GLU A 152 -13.40 -12.26 -18.29
N LYS A 153 -12.85 -13.49 -18.11
CA LYS A 153 -13.62 -14.72 -18.34
C LYS A 153 -14.77 -14.89 -17.35
N LEU A 154 -14.53 -14.57 -16.05
CA LEU A 154 -15.57 -14.66 -15.01
C LEU A 154 -16.68 -13.64 -15.26
N ILE A 155 -16.35 -12.38 -15.50
CA ILE A 155 -17.33 -11.31 -15.73
C ILE A 155 -17.93 -11.34 -17.14
N LYS A 156 -17.44 -12.20 -18.02
CA LYS A 156 -17.83 -12.35 -19.44
C LYS A 156 -17.79 -11.04 -20.22
N GLN A 157 -16.89 -10.16 -19.86
CA GLN A 157 -16.72 -8.85 -20.47
C GLN A 157 -15.22 -8.50 -20.58
N LYS A 158 -14.84 -7.85 -21.68
CA LYS A 158 -13.52 -7.24 -21.81
C LYS A 158 -13.48 -5.91 -21.09
N ILE A 159 -12.45 -5.73 -20.26
CA ILE A 159 -12.24 -4.45 -19.56
C ILE A 159 -11.56 -3.48 -20.52
N LYS A 160 -12.07 -2.26 -20.58
CA LYS A 160 -11.51 -1.19 -21.44
C LYS A 160 -10.04 -0.94 -21.07
N THR A 161 -9.16 -1.09 -22.05
CA THR A 161 -7.73 -0.81 -21.87
C THR A 161 -7.43 0.67 -22.10
N ILE A 162 -6.73 1.29 -21.18
CA ILE A 162 -6.19 2.65 -21.30
C ILE A 162 -4.68 2.54 -21.51
N SER A 163 -4.22 2.85 -22.71
CA SER A 163 -2.80 2.82 -23.08
C SER A 163 -2.15 4.21 -23.10
N GLU A 164 -2.94 5.27 -23.14
CA GLU A 164 -2.44 6.64 -23.17
C GLU A 164 -2.18 7.17 -21.75
N HIS A 165 -1.03 6.84 -21.20
CA HIS A 165 -0.55 7.39 -19.94
C HIS A 165 0.99 7.40 -19.88
N PRO A 166 1.62 8.34 -19.14
CA PRO A 166 3.07 8.55 -19.18
C PRO A 166 3.91 7.43 -18.53
N PHE A 167 3.27 6.41 -17.95
CA PHE A 167 3.96 5.35 -17.19
C PHE A 167 3.88 3.97 -17.84
N LEU A 168 3.41 3.83 -19.06
CA LEU A 168 3.27 2.55 -19.78
C LEU A 168 4.61 1.78 -19.80
N ASN A 169 5.70 2.45 -20.15
CA ASN A 169 7.05 1.89 -20.23
C ASN A 169 7.97 2.42 -19.12
N TYR A 170 7.41 2.78 -17.97
CA TYR A 170 8.20 3.36 -16.90
C TYR A 170 9.26 2.37 -16.40
N LYS A 171 10.53 2.76 -16.57
CA LYS A 171 11.67 2.12 -15.92
C LYS A 171 12.17 3.10 -14.85
N PRO A 172 12.37 2.67 -13.60
CA PRO A 172 12.99 3.54 -12.61
C PRO A 172 14.37 3.94 -13.15
N GLU A 173 14.67 5.24 -13.14
CA GLU A 173 16.07 5.66 -13.22
C GLU A 173 16.78 4.96 -12.06
N VAL A 174 17.74 4.11 -12.40
CA VAL A 174 18.68 3.59 -11.42
C VAL A 174 19.43 4.83 -10.95
N ALA A 175 18.99 5.41 -9.82
CA ALA A 175 19.80 6.41 -9.14
C ALA A 175 21.17 5.76 -9.03
N ALA A 176 22.19 6.38 -9.63
CA ALA A 176 23.58 5.98 -9.47
C ALA A 176 23.89 6.13 -7.98
N LYS A 177 23.48 5.14 -7.21
CA LYS A 177 23.91 4.97 -5.83
C LYS A 177 25.28 4.34 -5.93
N ASP A 178 26.22 5.17 -5.61
CA ASP A 178 27.56 4.79 -5.16
C ASP A 178 28.26 3.80 -6.09
N ALA A 179 29.04 4.37 -7.02
CA ALA A 179 30.24 3.69 -7.47
C ALA A 179 30.84 3.05 -6.22
N ALA A 180 30.78 1.74 -6.14
CA ALA A 180 31.30 0.97 -5.04
C ALA A 180 32.73 1.44 -4.79
N VAL A 181 32.96 2.09 -3.67
CA VAL A 181 34.33 2.29 -3.15
C VAL A 181 34.88 0.87 -2.99
N PRO A 182 35.95 0.50 -3.70
CA PRO A 182 36.46 -0.84 -3.62
C PRO A 182 36.79 -1.16 -2.16
N TYR A 183 36.28 -2.28 -1.69
CA TYR A 183 36.50 -2.81 -0.34
C TYR A 183 37.98 -3.18 -0.17
N GLY A 184 38.86 -2.17 -0.01
CA GLY A 184 40.32 -2.42 -0.02
C GLY A 184 41.19 -1.42 0.71
N LEU A 185 40.68 -0.29 1.20
CA LEU A 185 41.52 0.72 1.85
C LEU A 185 40.93 1.25 3.18
N ARG A 186 40.45 0.36 4.04
CA ARG A 186 40.38 0.69 5.47
C ARG A 186 41.72 0.42 6.12
N LYS A 187 42.62 1.40 6.07
CA LYS A 187 43.75 1.44 6.97
C LYS A 187 43.24 1.37 8.39
N LYS A 188 43.49 0.23 9.07
CA LYS A 188 43.33 0.09 10.53
C LYS A 188 44.27 1.11 11.20
N SER A 189 43.75 2.24 11.63
CA SER A 189 44.44 3.07 12.61
C SER A 189 44.36 2.37 13.96
N ARG A 190 45.48 1.77 14.37
CA ARG A 190 45.66 1.29 15.74
C ARG A 190 45.63 2.51 16.67
N PRO A 191 44.86 2.52 17.76
CA PRO A 191 45.06 3.52 18.80
C PRO A 191 46.34 3.18 19.56
N ALA A 192 47.21 4.17 19.65
CA ALA A 192 48.42 4.12 20.47
C ALA A 192 48.05 3.94 21.96
N ASN A 193 48.60 2.91 22.55
CA ASN A 193 48.52 2.61 23.95
C ASN A 193 49.54 3.55 24.67
N SER A 194 49.06 4.58 25.37
CA SER A 194 49.85 5.31 26.35
C SER A 194 49.45 4.87 27.74
N GLY A 195 50.34 4.16 28.37
CA GLY A 195 50.18 3.72 29.74
C GLY A 195 50.18 4.90 30.73
N GLY A 196 49.39 4.75 31.78
CA GLY A 196 49.34 5.65 32.90
C GLY A 196 48.69 4.92 34.06
N GLY A 197 49.50 4.44 35.00
CA GLY A 197 49.07 3.75 36.22
C GLY A 197 48.31 4.70 37.14
N GLY A 198 47.33 4.15 37.84
CA GLY A 198 46.57 4.87 38.88
C GLY A 198 45.82 3.88 39.75
N SER A 199 46.32 3.70 40.93
CA SER A 199 45.93 2.87 42.05
C SER A 199 44.44 2.90 42.39
N ARG A 200 43.90 1.71 42.67
CA ARG A 200 42.61 1.48 43.34
C ARG A 200 42.62 1.98 44.79
N PRO A 201 41.53 2.53 45.30
CA PRO A 201 41.17 2.38 46.70
C PRO A 201 39.99 1.41 46.84
N LYS A 202 40.20 0.42 47.72
CA LYS A 202 39.18 -0.48 48.26
C LYS A 202 38.14 0.33 49.04
N ARG A 203 36.87 0.19 48.74
CA ARG A 203 35.80 0.60 49.66
C ARG A 203 35.06 -0.58 50.23
N ARG A 204 35.07 -0.59 51.57
CA ARG A 204 34.51 -1.54 52.50
C ARG A 204 32.98 -1.63 52.35
N ARG A 205 32.45 -2.85 52.49
CA ARG A 205 31.05 -3.16 52.83
C ARG A 205 30.79 -2.79 54.29
N PRO A 206 29.65 -2.29 54.66
CA PRO A 206 29.08 -2.50 55.96
C PRO A 206 28.02 -3.61 55.93
N SER A 207 28.15 -4.51 56.88
CA SER A 207 27.25 -5.58 57.23
C SER A 207 26.08 -5.09 58.07
N GLY A 208 24.90 -5.65 57.81
CA GLY A 208 23.94 -6.11 58.77
C GLY A 208 23.17 -5.12 59.67
N ARG A 209 21.86 -5.25 59.63
CA ARG A 209 21.11 -5.51 60.87
C ARG A 209 19.69 -6.00 60.59
N LYS A 210 19.35 -6.99 61.38
CA LYS A 210 18.12 -7.77 61.51
C LYS A 210 16.92 -6.91 61.95
N SER A 211 15.74 -7.44 61.59
CA SER A 211 14.39 -7.28 62.15
C SER A 211 14.31 -7.11 63.69
N PRO A 212 13.16 -6.78 64.35
CA PRO A 212 11.83 -7.38 64.16
C PRO A 212 10.65 -6.41 64.50
N LYS A 213 9.51 -6.63 64.04
CA LYS A 213 8.22 -7.06 64.59
C LYS A 213 7.12 -6.89 63.57
#